data_6933c90aa88e73c20df9d9e5502de5aa
#
_entry.id   6933c90aa88e73c20df9d9e5502de5aa
#
_cell.length_a   1.000
_cell.length_b   1.000
_cell.length_c   1.000
_cell.angle_alpha   90.00
_cell.angle_beta   90.00
_cell.angle_gamma   90.00
#
_symmetry.space_group_name_H-M   'P 1'
#
loop_
_entity.id
_entity.type
_entity.pdbx_description
1 polymer ?
#
loop_
_entity_poly.entity_id
_entity_poly.type
_entity_poly.pdbx_seq_one_letter_code
_entity_poly.pdbx_strand_id
1 'polypeptide(L)'
;MSSGLMLSIALVLWKVVPVTASAAHRECYLGLIGSLFKFFVTEPTLRARGLLALLIFAAFSALWTSMVLPLSAPPLALSHTAIGLFGLAGVAGALAARRAGRWADRGLGQRVTGISLGLLTLSWLPIGFAETSLMALVFGVILLDFAVQAVHVTNQSLIFAARPDAQSRMVGAYMCFYSVGSALGAAAATQVYALWGWEAVSLLGALISVSAWILWFLTSQ
;
A
#
# COMPACT_ATOMS: atom_id res chain seq x y z
N MET A 1 -8.16 24.90 7.56
CA MET A 1 -9.15 24.59 6.50
C MET A 1 -9.54 23.09 6.44
N SER A 2 -8.66 22.14 6.67
CA SER A 2 -8.96 20.69 6.65
C SER A 2 -9.96 20.23 7.71
N SER A 3 -9.90 20.78 8.94
CA SER A 3 -10.80 20.40 10.04
C SER A 3 -12.28 20.72 9.75
N GLY A 4 -12.57 21.85 9.08
CA GLY A 4 -13.93 22.21 8.68
C GLY A 4 -14.51 21.28 7.64
N LEU A 5 -13.67 20.86 6.66
CA LEU A 5 -14.07 19.89 5.64
C LEU A 5 -14.35 18.51 6.26
N MET A 6 -13.50 18.06 7.19
CA MET A 6 -13.71 16.79 7.90
C MET A 6 -15.00 16.78 8.72
N LEU A 7 -15.32 17.88 9.43
CA LEU A 7 -16.56 18.02 10.18
C LEU A 7 -17.78 18.00 9.26
N SER A 8 -17.70 18.68 8.11
CA SER A 8 -18.79 18.66 7.11
C SER A 8 -19.04 17.27 6.57
N ILE A 9 -17.99 16.53 6.22
CA ILE A 9 -18.07 15.14 5.74
C ILE A 9 -18.65 14.24 6.86
N ALA A 10 -18.19 14.38 8.10
CA ALA A 10 -18.69 13.60 9.22
C ALA A 10 -20.20 13.83 9.46
N LEU A 11 -20.68 15.08 9.37
CA LEU A 11 -22.10 15.41 9.49
C LEU A 11 -22.93 14.84 8.34
N VAL A 12 -22.41 14.87 7.11
CA VAL A 12 -23.08 14.26 5.95
C VAL A 12 -23.17 12.74 6.13
N LEU A 13 -22.07 12.08 6.51
CA LEU A 13 -22.04 10.64 6.76
C LEU A 13 -23.01 10.23 7.88
N TRP A 14 -23.08 11.01 8.96
CA TRP A 14 -24.02 10.74 10.05
C TRP A 14 -25.50 10.74 9.56
N LYS A 15 -25.84 11.63 8.63
CA LYS A 15 -27.22 11.71 8.10
C LYS A 15 -27.52 10.67 7.02
N VAL A 16 -26.51 10.27 6.24
CA VAL A 16 -26.69 9.42 5.04
C VAL A 16 -26.46 7.95 5.32
N VAL A 17 -25.58 7.62 6.26
CA VAL A 17 -25.29 6.21 6.59
C VAL A 17 -26.45 5.64 7.40
N PRO A 18 -27.24 4.69 6.86
CA PRO A 18 -28.29 4.05 7.61
C PRO A 18 -27.66 3.27 8.77
N VAL A 19 -28.20 3.48 9.98
CA VAL A 19 -27.87 2.63 11.13
C VAL A 19 -28.48 1.26 10.84
N THR A 20 -27.71 0.40 10.17
CA THR A 20 -28.07 -1.01 10.07
C THR A 20 -27.97 -1.57 11.48
N ALA A 21 -29.12 -1.83 12.11
CA ALA A 21 -29.18 -2.62 13.32
C ALA A 21 -28.65 -4.01 12.96
N SER A 22 -27.33 -4.18 13.09
CA SER A 22 -26.71 -5.50 13.02
C SER A 22 -27.33 -6.29 14.15
N ALA A 23 -28.05 -7.39 13.82
CA ALA A 23 -28.36 -8.46 14.75
C ALA A 23 -27.02 -9.14 15.13
N ALA A 24 -26.11 -8.34 15.63
CA ALA A 24 -24.82 -8.81 16.10
C ALA A 24 -25.07 -9.60 17.37
N HIS A 25 -24.85 -10.90 17.28
CA HIS A 25 -24.37 -11.62 18.45
C HIS A 25 -23.27 -10.72 19.06
N ARG A 26 -23.43 -10.35 20.33
CA ARG A 26 -22.43 -9.63 21.11
C ARG A 26 -21.22 -10.55 21.28
N GLU A 27 -20.45 -10.77 20.23
CA GLU A 27 -19.16 -11.41 20.38
C GLU A 27 -18.32 -10.50 21.30
N CYS A 28 -17.79 -11.10 22.36
CA CYS A 28 -16.89 -10.39 23.27
C CYS A 28 -15.73 -9.82 22.45
N TYR A 29 -15.35 -8.56 22.67
CA TYR A 29 -14.26 -7.89 21.95
C TYR A 29 -12.96 -8.71 21.92
N LEU A 30 -12.64 -9.40 23.02
CA LEU A 30 -11.50 -10.32 23.08
C LEU A 30 -11.69 -11.54 22.16
N GLY A 31 -12.92 -12.02 22.00
CA GLY A 31 -13.25 -13.08 21.04
C GLY A 31 -13.04 -12.65 19.58
N LEU A 32 -13.38 -11.39 19.25
CA LEU A 32 -13.10 -10.82 17.93
C LEU A 32 -11.60 -10.75 17.66
N ILE A 33 -10.81 -10.23 18.59
CA ILE A 33 -9.35 -10.18 18.46
C ILE A 33 -8.77 -11.58 18.32
N GLY A 34 -9.20 -12.53 19.17
CA GLY A 34 -8.78 -13.93 19.08
C GLY A 34 -9.10 -14.56 17.72
N SER A 35 -10.26 -14.20 17.13
CA SER A 35 -10.63 -14.69 15.79
C SER A 35 -9.71 -14.18 14.68
N LEU A 36 -9.18 -12.94 14.79
CA LEU A 36 -8.19 -12.42 13.83
C LEU A 36 -6.90 -13.26 13.88
N PHE A 37 -6.39 -13.56 15.07
CA PHE A 37 -5.21 -14.42 15.24
C PHE A 37 -5.44 -15.83 14.68
N LYS A 38 -6.63 -16.38 14.84
CA LYS A 38 -6.98 -17.67 14.24
C LYS A 38 -6.86 -17.64 12.72
N PHE A 39 -7.33 -16.57 12.05
CA PHE A 39 -7.21 -16.44 10.60
C PHE A 39 -5.77 -16.37 10.11
N PHE A 40 -4.84 -15.77 10.87
CA PHE A 40 -3.41 -15.79 10.50
C PHE A 40 -2.83 -17.21 10.42
N VAL A 41 -3.37 -18.14 11.21
CA VAL A 41 -2.89 -19.54 11.23
C VAL A 41 -3.66 -20.41 10.23
N THR A 42 -4.98 -20.23 10.13
CA THR A 42 -5.86 -21.14 9.38
C THR A 42 -6.05 -20.79 7.91
N GLU A 43 -5.83 -19.51 7.51
CA GLU A 43 -6.15 -19.05 6.17
C GLU A 43 -4.89 -18.80 5.32
N PRO A 44 -4.50 -19.75 4.47
CA PRO A 44 -3.27 -19.61 3.67
C PRO A 44 -3.34 -18.46 2.69
N THR A 45 -4.52 -18.18 2.11
CA THR A 45 -4.74 -17.03 1.23
C THR A 45 -4.48 -15.71 1.95
N LEU A 46 -4.96 -15.55 3.19
CA LEU A 46 -4.70 -14.37 3.99
C LEU A 46 -3.21 -14.20 4.29
N ARG A 47 -2.51 -15.28 4.64
CA ARG A 47 -1.06 -15.22 4.89
C ARG A 47 -0.27 -14.78 3.66
N ALA A 48 -0.51 -15.42 2.52
CA ALA A 48 0.17 -15.09 1.28
C ALA A 48 -0.10 -13.64 0.85
N ARG A 49 -1.39 -13.23 0.84
CA ARG A 49 -1.79 -11.87 0.43
C ARG A 49 -1.44 -10.82 1.48
N GLY A 50 -1.46 -11.19 2.77
CA GLY A 50 -1.02 -10.32 3.86
C GLY A 50 0.48 -10.05 3.82
N LEU A 51 1.31 -11.06 3.62
CA LEU A 51 2.76 -10.87 3.46
C LEU A 51 3.09 -10.03 2.22
N LEU A 52 2.37 -10.21 1.11
CA LEU A 52 2.49 -9.32 -0.04
C LEU A 52 2.12 -7.89 0.32
N ALA A 53 1.02 -7.69 1.07
CA ALA A 53 0.64 -6.36 1.55
C ALA A 53 1.73 -5.73 2.43
N LEU A 54 2.29 -6.49 3.37
CA LEU A 54 3.39 -6.02 4.21
C LEU A 54 4.55 -5.49 3.36
N LEU A 55 4.99 -6.24 2.36
CA LEU A 55 6.11 -5.86 1.51
C LEU A 55 5.79 -4.66 0.60
N ILE A 56 4.64 -4.66 -0.09
CA ILE A 56 4.31 -3.53 -0.98
C ILE A 56 4.09 -2.22 -0.21
N PHE A 57 3.51 -2.29 0.99
CA PHE A 57 3.33 -1.10 1.82
C PHE A 57 4.60 -0.69 2.57
N ALA A 58 5.55 -1.62 2.79
CA ALA A 58 6.90 -1.26 3.22
C ALA A 58 7.62 -0.46 2.13
N ALA A 59 7.58 -0.91 0.87
CA ALA A 59 8.15 -0.18 -0.26
C ALA A 59 7.47 1.19 -0.47
N PHE A 60 6.13 1.24 -0.40
CA PHE A 60 5.35 2.47 -0.49
C PHE A 60 5.74 3.49 0.59
N SER A 61 5.74 3.06 1.85
CA SER A 61 6.07 3.94 2.98
C SER A 61 7.54 4.33 2.99
N ALA A 62 8.44 3.46 2.51
CA ALA A 62 9.84 3.83 2.33
C ALA A 62 9.98 5.03 1.39
N LEU A 63 9.29 5.05 0.25
CA LEU A 63 9.28 6.19 -0.65
C LEU A 63 8.66 7.43 0.01
N TRP A 64 7.39 7.35 0.39
CA TRP A 64 6.62 8.52 0.81
C TRP A 64 7.13 9.18 2.08
N THR A 65 7.75 8.41 3.00
CA THR A 65 8.32 8.98 4.23
C THR A 65 9.67 9.65 3.97
N SER A 66 10.51 9.06 3.13
CA SER A 66 11.89 9.54 2.96
C SER A 66 12.08 10.52 1.81
N MET A 67 11.19 10.56 0.78
CA MET A 67 11.37 11.42 -0.38
C MET A 67 11.40 12.93 -0.04
N VAL A 68 10.78 13.32 1.08
CA VAL A 68 10.82 14.72 1.53
C VAL A 68 12.25 15.16 1.83
N LEU A 69 13.11 14.27 2.31
CA LEU A 69 14.47 14.56 2.75
C LEU A 69 15.35 15.07 1.59
N PRO A 70 15.55 14.33 0.48
CA PRO A 70 16.35 14.79 -0.64
C PRO A 70 15.69 15.98 -1.37
N LEU A 71 14.36 16.07 -1.43
CA LEU A 71 13.68 17.14 -2.14
C LEU A 71 13.75 18.49 -1.40
N SER A 72 13.83 18.48 -0.07
CA SER A 72 13.98 19.70 0.73
C SER A 72 15.43 20.14 0.93
N ALA A 73 16.40 19.27 0.63
CA ALA A 73 17.82 19.57 0.73
C ALA A 73 18.37 20.24 -0.54
N PRO A 74 19.49 21.00 -0.45
CA PRO A 74 20.23 21.45 -1.64
C PRO A 74 20.68 20.24 -2.50
N PRO A 75 20.73 20.37 -3.82
CA PRO A 75 20.50 21.56 -4.64
C PRO A 75 19.02 21.85 -4.94
N LEU A 76 18.09 20.95 -4.70
CA LEU A 76 16.68 21.08 -5.08
C LEU A 76 15.93 22.08 -4.22
N ALA A 77 16.10 22.05 -2.91
CA ALA A 77 15.54 22.97 -1.91
C ALA A 77 14.04 23.30 -2.17
N LEU A 78 13.23 22.29 -2.52
CA LEU A 78 11.83 22.49 -2.87
C LEU A 78 11.01 22.90 -1.65
N SER A 79 10.03 23.77 -1.87
CA SER A 79 9.06 24.13 -0.84
C SER A 79 8.16 22.94 -0.48
N HIS A 80 7.64 22.90 0.76
CA HIS A 80 6.68 21.86 1.18
C HIS A 80 5.44 21.79 0.27
N THR A 81 5.01 22.92 -0.31
CA THR A 81 3.92 22.94 -1.28
C THR A 81 4.28 22.20 -2.56
N ALA A 82 5.49 22.42 -3.10
CA ALA A 82 5.97 21.71 -4.28
C ALA A 82 6.10 20.21 -4.04
N ILE A 83 6.62 19.81 -2.87
CA ILE A 83 6.69 18.40 -2.48
C ILE A 83 5.29 17.81 -2.34
N GLY A 84 4.33 18.56 -1.79
CA GLY A 84 2.93 18.12 -1.68
C GLY A 84 2.25 17.85 -3.03
N LEU A 85 2.69 18.50 -4.13
CA LEU A 85 2.16 18.24 -5.47
C LEU A 85 2.48 16.83 -5.99
N PHE A 86 3.51 16.17 -5.47
CA PHE A 86 3.76 14.75 -5.77
C PHE A 86 2.59 13.85 -5.35
N GLY A 87 1.78 14.27 -4.36
CA GLY A 87 0.53 13.60 -4.02
C GLY A 87 -0.45 13.50 -5.19
N LEU A 88 -0.43 14.45 -6.15
CA LEU A 88 -1.26 14.38 -7.36
C LEU A 88 -0.78 13.26 -8.31
N ALA A 89 0.54 13.04 -8.39
CA ALA A 89 1.10 11.91 -9.13
C ALA A 89 0.61 10.58 -8.52
N GLY A 90 0.60 10.47 -7.19
CA GLY A 90 0.05 9.31 -6.48
C GLY A 90 -1.44 9.09 -6.79
N VAL A 91 -2.25 10.14 -6.80
CA VAL A 91 -3.68 10.06 -7.19
C VAL A 91 -3.83 9.52 -8.61
N ALA A 92 -3.01 9.98 -9.56
CA ALA A 92 -3.05 9.48 -10.94
C ALA A 92 -2.76 7.97 -11.01
N GLY A 93 -1.75 7.50 -10.28
CA GLY A 93 -1.44 6.07 -10.15
C GLY A 93 -2.61 5.27 -9.56
N ALA A 94 -3.18 5.74 -8.46
CA ALA A 94 -4.31 5.10 -7.79
C ALA A 94 -5.57 5.00 -8.68
N LEU A 95 -5.88 6.05 -9.44
CA LEU A 95 -7.03 6.05 -10.37
C LEU A 95 -6.85 5.00 -11.48
N ALA A 96 -5.64 4.82 -11.99
CA ALA A 96 -5.35 3.83 -13.01
C ALA A 96 -5.56 2.39 -12.48
N ALA A 97 -5.37 2.14 -11.19
CA ALA A 97 -5.53 0.84 -10.55
C ALA A 97 -6.98 0.31 -10.56
N ARG A 98 -7.99 1.16 -10.80
CA ARG A 98 -9.39 0.71 -10.96
C ARG A 98 -9.55 -0.35 -12.06
N ARG A 99 -8.72 -0.30 -13.11
CA ARG A 99 -8.72 -1.33 -14.15
C ARG A 99 -8.17 -2.66 -13.65
N ALA A 100 -7.17 -2.63 -12.76
CA ALA A 100 -6.59 -3.82 -12.17
C ALA A 100 -7.63 -4.62 -11.35
N GLY A 101 -8.45 -3.94 -10.54
CA GLY A 101 -9.55 -4.58 -9.80
C GLY A 101 -10.53 -5.31 -10.73
N ARG A 102 -10.96 -4.68 -11.82
CA ARG A 102 -11.85 -5.31 -12.81
C ARG A 102 -11.24 -6.54 -13.48
N TRP A 103 -9.94 -6.57 -13.70
CA TRP A 103 -9.25 -7.74 -14.23
C TRP A 103 -9.10 -8.85 -13.18
N ALA A 104 -8.90 -8.48 -11.91
CA ALA A 104 -8.88 -9.43 -10.81
C ALA A 104 -10.23 -10.15 -10.67
N ASP A 105 -11.34 -9.42 -10.76
CA ASP A 105 -12.71 -9.95 -10.69
C ASP A 105 -13.04 -10.88 -11.87
N ARG A 106 -12.32 -10.75 -12.99
CA ARG A 106 -12.41 -11.65 -14.17
C ARG A 106 -11.49 -12.89 -14.05
N GLY A 107 -10.94 -13.17 -12.89
CA GLY A 107 -10.06 -14.32 -12.67
C GLY A 107 -8.59 -14.10 -13.07
N LEU A 108 -8.22 -12.88 -13.47
CA LEU A 108 -6.84 -12.55 -13.85
C LEU A 108 -5.98 -12.05 -12.66
N GLY A 109 -6.46 -12.20 -11.44
CA GLY A 109 -5.83 -11.63 -10.24
C GLY A 109 -4.35 -12.01 -10.07
N GLN A 110 -3.98 -13.25 -10.35
CA GLN A 110 -2.58 -13.69 -10.28
C GLN A 110 -1.69 -12.96 -11.30
N ARG A 111 -2.16 -12.84 -12.55
CA ARG A 111 -1.41 -12.14 -13.62
C ARG A 111 -1.25 -10.66 -13.30
N VAL A 112 -2.33 -10.02 -12.82
CA VAL A 112 -2.32 -8.62 -12.41
C VAL A 112 -1.31 -8.41 -11.28
N THR A 113 -1.31 -9.28 -10.26
CA THR A 113 -0.35 -9.22 -9.15
C THR A 113 1.08 -9.32 -9.66
N GLY A 114 1.41 -10.33 -10.48
CA GLY A 114 2.78 -10.54 -10.97
C GLY A 114 3.31 -9.38 -11.82
N ILE A 115 2.48 -8.88 -12.77
CA ILE A 115 2.84 -7.73 -13.59
C ILE A 115 3.03 -6.47 -12.73
N SER A 116 2.12 -6.22 -11.78
CA SER A 116 2.21 -5.04 -10.92
C SER A 116 3.42 -5.09 -9.99
N LEU A 117 3.81 -6.26 -9.47
CA LEU A 117 5.04 -6.41 -8.67
C LEU A 117 6.30 -6.19 -9.51
N GLY A 118 6.30 -6.64 -10.78
CA GLY A 118 7.37 -6.29 -11.73
C GLY A 118 7.46 -4.78 -11.97
N LEU A 119 6.32 -4.10 -12.19
CA LEU A 119 6.26 -2.66 -12.34
C LEU A 119 6.70 -1.92 -11.06
N LEU A 120 6.33 -2.42 -9.88
CA LEU A 120 6.78 -1.89 -8.59
C LEU A 120 8.29 -1.96 -8.47
N THR A 121 8.90 -3.08 -8.85
CA THR A 121 10.36 -3.22 -8.85
C THR A 121 11.02 -2.25 -9.83
N LEU A 122 10.50 -2.14 -11.04
CA LEU A 122 11.03 -1.24 -12.07
C LEU A 122 10.86 0.24 -11.72
N SER A 123 9.85 0.61 -10.92
CA SER A 123 9.62 2.00 -10.53
C SER A 123 10.78 2.61 -9.73
N TRP A 124 11.56 1.79 -9.06
CA TRP A 124 12.71 2.23 -8.28
C TRP A 124 13.88 2.71 -9.14
N LEU A 125 13.96 2.31 -10.42
CA LEU A 125 14.96 2.83 -11.34
C LEU A 125 14.83 4.34 -11.54
N PRO A 126 13.68 4.88 -12.02
CA PRO A 126 13.52 6.34 -12.15
C PRO A 126 13.48 7.05 -10.79
N ILE A 127 13.02 6.41 -9.70
CA ILE A 127 13.03 6.97 -8.35
C ILE A 127 14.46 7.20 -7.87
N GLY A 128 15.41 6.34 -8.22
CA GLY A 128 16.82 6.51 -7.89
C GLY A 128 17.43 7.82 -8.40
N PHE A 129 16.89 8.38 -9.48
CA PHE A 129 17.33 9.67 -10.06
C PHE A 129 16.63 10.89 -9.46
N ALA A 130 16.00 10.80 -8.29
CA ALA A 130 15.23 11.90 -7.69
C ALA A 130 16.04 13.19 -7.48
N GLU A 131 17.32 13.08 -7.14
CA GLU A 131 18.20 14.21 -6.88
C GLU A 131 18.65 14.92 -8.18
N THR A 132 18.58 14.25 -9.33
CA THR A 132 19.03 14.77 -10.61
C THR A 132 17.90 15.05 -11.59
N SER A 133 16.76 14.39 -11.47
CA SER A 133 15.62 14.51 -12.38
C SER A 133 14.28 14.38 -11.67
N LEU A 134 13.61 15.52 -11.46
CA LEU A 134 12.24 15.53 -10.92
C LEU A 134 11.23 14.81 -11.84
N MET A 135 11.45 14.85 -13.16
CA MET A 135 10.57 14.14 -14.11
C MET A 135 10.69 12.62 -13.96
N ALA A 136 11.92 12.10 -13.75
CA ALA A 136 12.13 10.70 -13.46
C ALA A 136 11.43 10.30 -12.15
N LEU A 137 11.55 11.12 -11.10
CA LEU A 137 10.86 10.88 -9.84
C LEU A 137 9.34 10.87 -10.01
N VAL A 138 8.75 11.86 -10.70
CA VAL A 138 7.29 11.89 -10.95
C VAL A 138 6.82 10.64 -11.66
N PHE A 139 7.53 10.21 -12.69
CA PHE A 139 7.21 8.97 -13.41
C PHE A 139 7.31 7.75 -12.51
N GLY A 140 8.37 7.66 -11.72
CA GLY A 140 8.56 6.58 -10.75
C GLY A 140 7.47 6.53 -9.68
N VAL A 141 7.06 7.68 -9.13
CA VAL A 141 5.96 7.80 -8.16
C VAL A 141 4.64 7.29 -8.76
N ILE A 142 4.28 7.76 -9.97
CA ILE A 142 3.05 7.31 -10.64
C ILE A 142 3.06 5.79 -10.83
N LEU A 143 4.18 5.23 -11.27
CA LEU A 143 4.32 3.81 -11.52
C LEU A 143 4.25 2.99 -10.24
N LEU A 144 4.91 3.47 -9.17
CA LEU A 144 4.90 2.83 -7.85
C LEU A 144 3.49 2.82 -7.28
N ASP A 145 2.81 3.98 -7.24
CA ASP A 145 1.47 4.09 -6.69
C ASP A 145 0.46 3.25 -7.48
N PHE A 146 0.55 3.26 -8.81
CA PHE A 146 -0.25 2.36 -9.65
C PHE A 146 -0.03 0.90 -9.26
N ALA A 147 1.23 0.47 -9.16
CA ALA A 147 1.59 -0.92 -8.88
C ALA A 147 1.11 -1.36 -7.49
N VAL A 148 1.37 -0.54 -6.46
CA VAL A 148 0.93 -0.81 -5.08
C VAL A 148 -0.59 -0.90 -5.00
N GLN A 149 -1.32 0.07 -5.57
CA GLN A 149 -2.77 0.06 -5.55
C GLN A 149 -3.36 -1.11 -6.35
N ALA A 150 -2.77 -1.46 -7.49
CA ALA A 150 -3.22 -2.61 -8.28
C ALA A 150 -3.08 -3.93 -7.50
N VAL A 151 -1.94 -4.15 -6.82
CA VAL A 151 -1.75 -5.33 -5.96
C VAL A 151 -2.69 -5.30 -4.77
N HIS A 152 -2.86 -4.14 -4.13
CA HIS A 152 -3.72 -3.97 -2.96
C HIS A 152 -5.17 -4.32 -3.26
N VAL A 153 -5.75 -3.73 -4.31
CA VAL A 153 -7.14 -4.00 -4.73
C VAL A 153 -7.30 -5.48 -5.13
N THR A 154 -6.34 -6.03 -5.86
CA THR A 154 -6.35 -7.44 -6.24
C THR A 154 -6.29 -8.37 -5.02
N ASN A 155 -5.45 -8.06 -4.05
CA ASN A 155 -5.37 -8.82 -2.79
C ASN A 155 -6.70 -8.83 -2.05
N GLN A 156 -7.37 -7.67 -1.95
CA GLN A 156 -8.67 -7.57 -1.30
C GLN A 156 -9.74 -8.40 -2.04
N SER A 157 -9.80 -8.32 -3.37
CA SER A 157 -10.74 -9.12 -4.17
C SER A 157 -10.54 -10.63 -3.93
N LEU A 158 -9.29 -11.10 -3.93
CA LEU A 158 -8.97 -12.52 -3.69
C LEU A 158 -9.27 -12.98 -2.25
N ILE A 159 -9.04 -12.12 -1.26
CA ILE A 159 -9.37 -12.40 0.14
C ILE A 159 -10.89 -12.47 0.33
N PHE A 160 -11.66 -11.59 -0.31
CA PHE A 160 -13.13 -11.62 -0.25
C PHE A 160 -13.71 -12.87 -0.90
N ALA A 161 -13.13 -13.30 -2.03
CA ALA A 161 -13.55 -14.51 -2.71
C ALA A 161 -13.25 -15.78 -1.87
N ALA A 162 -12.16 -15.78 -1.09
CA ALA A 162 -11.77 -16.92 -0.27
C ALA A 162 -12.74 -17.18 0.92
N ARG A 163 -13.25 -16.11 1.56
CA ARG A 163 -14.13 -16.20 2.74
C ARG A 163 -15.24 -15.13 2.69
N PRO A 164 -16.29 -15.36 1.89
CA PRO A 164 -17.40 -14.43 1.78
C PRO A 164 -18.18 -14.22 3.09
N ASP A 165 -18.15 -15.22 3.98
CA ASP A 165 -18.80 -15.23 5.29
C ASP A 165 -18.08 -14.40 6.37
N ALA A 166 -16.80 -14.06 6.15
CA ALA A 166 -15.95 -13.41 7.15
C ALA A 166 -15.20 -12.18 6.62
N GLN A 167 -15.71 -11.52 5.57
CA GLN A 167 -15.00 -10.45 4.85
C GLN A 167 -14.45 -9.35 5.77
N SER A 168 -15.24 -8.79 6.67
CA SER A 168 -14.81 -7.72 7.58
C SER A 168 -13.64 -8.14 8.48
N ARG A 169 -13.67 -9.37 8.99
CA ARG A 169 -12.60 -9.92 9.84
C ARG A 169 -11.33 -10.18 9.03
N MET A 170 -11.48 -10.71 7.82
CA MET A 170 -10.36 -10.94 6.89
C MET A 170 -9.67 -9.64 6.50
N VAL A 171 -10.43 -8.58 6.23
CA VAL A 171 -9.87 -7.25 5.95
C VAL A 171 -9.17 -6.69 7.17
N GLY A 172 -9.76 -6.79 8.37
CA GLY A 172 -9.10 -6.37 9.60
C GLY A 172 -7.75 -7.04 9.81
N ALA A 173 -7.69 -8.37 9.62
CA ALA A 173 -6.43 -9.11 9.69
C ALA A 173 -5.43 -8.70 8.60
N TYR A 174 -5.89 -8.47 7.37
CA TYR A 174 -5.06 -7.98 6.26
C TYR A 174 -4.47 -6.59 6.56
N MET A 175 -5.26 -5.69 7.18
CA MET A 175 -4.80 -4.35 7.55
C MET A 175 -3.72 -4.36 8.64
N CYS A 176 -3.62 -5.42 9.45
CA CYS A 176 -2.48 -5.58 10.37
C CYS A 176 -1.16 -5.73 9.58
N PHE A 177 -1.12 -6.55 8.53
CA PHE A 177 0.05 -6.67 7.67
C PHE A 177 0.41 -5.35 6.98
N TYR A 178 -0.61 -4.66 6.44
CA TYR A 178 -0.46 -3.32 5.87
C TYR A 178 0.23 -2.36 6.85
N SER A 179 -0.29 -2.27 8.09
CA SER A 179 0.19 -1.31 9.09
C SER A 179 1.61 -1.63 9.55
N VAL A 180 1.91 -2.92 9.78
CA VAL A 180 3.26 -3.38 10.14
C VAL A 180 4.24 -3.10 9.00
N GLY A 181 3.88 -3.42 7.76
CA GLY A 181 4.71 -3.13 6.59
C GLY A 181 5.02 -1.65 6.45
N SER A 182 3.98 -0.80 6.55
CA SER A 182 4.14 0.66 6.49
C SER A 182 5.08 1.20 7.57
N ALA A 183 4.92 0.74 8.81
CA ALA A 183 5.77 1.16 9.93
C ALA A 183 7.24 0.74 9.73
N LEU A 184 7.46 -0.51 9.35
CA LEU A 184 8.81 -1.04 9.10
C LEU A 184 9.48 -0.34 7.92
N GLY A 185 8.76 -0.13 6.81
CA GLY A 185 9.26 0.57 5.64
C GLY A 185 9.66 2.01 5.93
N ALA A 186 8.80 2.76 6.62
CA ALA A 186 9.07 4.13 7.02
C ALA A 186 10.29 4.23 7.95
N ALA A 187 10.35 3.38 8.98
CA ALA A 187 11.46 3.36 9.93
C ALA A 187 12.78 2.97 9.25
N ALA A 188 12.78 1.90 8.44
CA ALA A 188 13.97 1.45 7.73
C ALA A 188 14.49 2.51 6.74
N ALA A 189 13.61 3.11 5.94
CA ALA A 189 14.01 4.11 4.96
C ALA A 189 14.59 5.37 5.61
N THR A 190 14.03 5.83 6.72
CA THR A 190 14.57 6.98 7.46
C THR A 190 15.98 6.70 8.01
N GLN A 191 16.20 5.51 8.58
CA GLN A 191 17.53 5.11 9.07
C GLN A 191 18.54 4.95 7.94
N VAL A 192 18.12 4.28 6.86
CA VAL A 192 19.00 4.07 5.68
C VAL A 192 19.37 5.39 5.05
N TYR A 193 18.42 6.33 4.93
CA TYR A 193 18.70 7.66 4.40
C TYR A 193 19.72 8.41 5.26
N ALA A 194 19.56 8.36 6.58
CA ALA A 194 20.47 9.05 7.51
C ALA A 194 21.92 8.54 7.44
N LEU A 195 22.10 7.25 7.11
CA LEU A 195 23.44 6.61 7.09
C LEU A 195 24.08 6.63 5.68
N TRP A 196 23.28 6.46 4.64
CA TRP A 196 23.80 6.17 3.28
C TRP A 196 23.12 6.97 2.16
N GLY A 197 22.20 7.89 2.50
CA GLY A 197 21.54 8.78 1.53
C GLY A 197 20.49 8.12 0.66
N TRP A 198 20.11 8.84 -0.41
CA TRP A 198 18.94 8.50 -1.25
C TRP A 198 19.16 7.23 -2.10
N GLU A 199 20.35 7.03 -2.62
CA GLU A 199 20.65 5.83 -3.42
C GLU A 199 20.39 4.54 -2.65
N ALA A 200 20.80 4.51 -1.36
CA ALA A 200 20.57 3.36 -0.49
C ALA A 200 19.08 3.14 -0.18
N VAL A 201 18.31 4.21 -0.03
CA VAL A 201 16.83 4.10 0.12
C VAL A 201 16.21 3.51 -1.13
N SER A 202 16.63 3.94 -2.31
CA SER A 202 16.14 3.42 -3.58
C SER A 202 16.48 1.94 -3.74
N LEU A 203 17.68 1.53 -3.37
CA LEU A 203 18.09 0.13 -3.35
C LEU A 203 17.27 -0.68 -2.34
N LEU A 204 17.04 -0.17 -1.13
CA LEU A 204 16.21 -0.82 -0.12
C LEU A 204 14.79 -1.05 -0.67
N GLY A 205 14.17 -0.05 -1.28
CA GLY A 205 12.84 -0.16 -1.87
C GLY A 205 12.79 -1.18 -3.01
N ALA A 206 13.80 -1.18 -3.87
CA ALA A 206 13.94 -2.18 -4.93
C ALA A 206 14.06 -3.60 -4.36
N LEU A 207 14.89 -3.82 -3.34
CA LEU A 207 15.06 -5.13 -2.68
C LEU A 207 13.76 -5.61 -2.02
N ILE A 208 13.03 -4.74 -1.35
CA ILE A 208 11.71 -5.06 -0.78
C ILE A 208 10.74 -5.48 -1.89
N SER A 209 10.74 -4.76 -3.01
CA SER A 209 9.86 -5.03 -4.15
C SER A 209 10.19 -6.35 -4.85
N VAL A 210 11.48 -6.65 -5.03
CA VAL A 210 11.95 -7.95 -5.55
C VAL A 210 11.54 -9.08 -4.61
N SER A 211 11.68 -8.87 -3.29
CA SER A 211 11.26 -9.87 -2.28
C SER A 211 9.76 -10.16 -2.37
N ALA A 212 8.93 -9.13 -2.61
CA ALA A 212 7.51 -9.30 -2.84
C ALA A 212 7.23 -10.11 -4.13
N TRP A 213 7.99 -9.86 -5.20
CA TRP A 213 7.84 -10.57 -6.46
C TRP A 213 8.25 -12.05 -6.34
N ILE A 214 9.36 -12.33 -5.64
CA ILE A 214 9.80 -13.70 -5.34
C ILE A 214 8.74 -14.41 -4.49
N LEU A 215 8.25 -13.77 -3.42
CA LEU A 215 7.20 -14.34 -2.56
C LEU A 215 5.94 -14.69 -3.37
N TRP A 216 5.50 -13.80 -4.25
CA TRP A 216 4.37 -14.07 -5.15
C TRP A 216 4.64 -15.29 -6.04
N PHE A 217 5.82 -15.37 -6.65
CA PHE A 217 6.18 -16.48 -7.53
C PHE A 217 6.13 -17.83 -6.79
N LEU A 218 6.63 -17.89 -5.56
CA LEU A 218 6.63 -19.10 -4.72
C LEU A 218 5.24 -19.48 -4.21
N THR A 219 4.32 -18.52 -4.09
CA THR A 219 2.96 -18.75 -3.55
C THR A 219 1.89 -18.84 -4.61
N SER A 220 2.20 -18.60 -5.88
CA SER A 220 1.25 -18.59 -7.00
C SER A 220 1.18 -19.94 -7.73
N GLN A 221 1.99 -20.91 -7.34
CA GLN A 221 1.96 -22.29 -7.87
C GLN A 221 0.95 -23.14 -7.06
#